data_710b55b857aff550cdeb207fb3cfd45c
#
_entry.id   710b55b857aff550cdeb207fb3cfd45c
#
_cell.length_a   1.000
_cell.length_b   1.000
_cell.length_c   1.000
_cell.angle_alpha   90.00
_cell.angle_beta   90.00
_cell.angle_gamma   90.00
#
_symmetry.space_group_name_H-M   'P 1'
#
loop_
_entity.id
_entity.type
_entity.pdbx_description
1 polymer ?
#
loop_
_entity_poly.entity_id
_entity_poly.type
_entity_poly.pdbx_seq_one_letter_code
_entity_poly.pdbx_strand_id
1 'polypeptide(L)'
;MNIKTVRYFVGKMLQVEAALLALPLIVSFIYHESLTQKLAYAGTILLLLVIGLLLSFKKPEPLKIMARDGVVTVALSWILLSFFGGLPFVFTGEIPNVVDAFFETASGLTTTGSSIIPDLSVLAHSSLFWRSFTHLVGGMGVLVFALAILPSHGSESVQLMRAEVPGPVFGKLVSKLAHTAQILYMIYLALTAVLTIILVVFQVPLFDALLLSFGTAGTGGFGINNAGFSIYANAAAVEWIIGVGMMLFGINFNLYYFILLGAVKDVIKDEEMRTYVGIVLGFTMIIFTVLSITQSALGVPIRSVFFTVSSIITTTGYSTVDFGLWGLFPHVLLLLLMFIGGCAGSTAGGIKVSRVIVYFKSAIAELKRMGQPRRVFVPTMNGKPIDNKMEKSIANYLIVYVLFFLVLLLCVSFEAGDFTTAFSSVAATFNNIGPGLGQVGPTSNFSMYSDFNTFVLAIGMIAGRLEIYPIIMLFSPTTMKAFARRR
;
A
#
# COMPACT_ATOMS: atom_id res chain seq x y z
N MET A 1 -2.12 5.00 -28.74
CA MET A 1 -2.23 3.92 -27.74
C MET A 1 -2.34 2.56 -28.44
N ASN A 2 -1.50 1.62 -28.09
CA ASN A 2 -1.56 0.26 -28.64
C ASN A 2 -2.46 -0.65 -27.78
N ILE A 3 -3.75 -0.68 -28.10
CA ILE A 3 -4.75 -1.46 -27.36
C ILE A 3 -4.45 -2.97 -27.39
N LYS A 4 -3.84 -3.48 -28.47
CA LYS A 4 -3.48 -4.91 -28.56
C LYS A 4 -2.45 -5.27 -27.49
N THR A 5 -1.47 -4.38 -27.27
CA THR A 5 -0.44 -4.54 -26.25
C THR A 5 -1.03 -4.43 -24.83
N VAL A 6 -1.88 -3.41 -24.56
CA VAL A 6 -2.58 -3.28 -23.27
C VAL A 6 -3.38 -4.54 -22.95
N ARG A 7 -4.20 -5.01 -23.91
CA ARG A 7 -5.00 -6.23 -23.74
C ARG A 7 -4.15 -7.47 -23.44
N TYR A 8 -3.03 -7.62 -24.16
CA TYR A 8 -2.13 -8.75 -23.96
C TYR A 8 -1.55 -8.77 -22.52
N PHE A 9 -1.06 -7.63 -22.03
CA PHE A 9 -0.49 -7.57 -20.68
C PHE A 9 -1.56 -7.71 -19.60
N VAL A 10 -2.73 -7.09 -19.74
CA VAL A 10 -3.85 -7.31 -18.82
C VAL A 10 -4.22 -8.80 -18.75
N GLY A 11 -4.31 -9.48 -19.90
CA GLY A 11 -4.57 -10.92 -19.93
C GLY A 11 -3.51 -11.73 -19.20
N LYS A 12 -2.23 -11.34 -19.30
CA LYS A 12 -1.14 -11.97 -18.54
C LYS A 12 -1.27 -11.72 -17.04
N MET A 13 -1.68 -10.53 -16.62
CA MET A 13 -1.91 -10.23 -15.19
C MET A 13 -3.02 -11.10 -14.60
N LEU A 14 -4.12 -11.28 -15.31
CA LEU A 14 -5.21 -12.17 -14.87
C LEU A 14 -4.75 -13.64 -14.75
N GLN A 15 -3.87 -14.12 -15.64
CA GLN A 15 -3.27 -15.46 -15.50
C GLN A 15 -2.37 -15.56 -14.25
N VAL A 16 -1.63 -14.50 -13.93
CA VAL A 16 -0.82 -14.46 -12.71
C VAL A 16 -1.73 -14.52 -11.47
N GLU A 17 -2.81 -13.74 -11.45
CA GLU A 17 -3.78 -13.76 -10.35
C GLU A 17 -4.42 -15.17 -10.19
N ALA A 18 -4.77 -15.83 -11.28
CA ALA A 18 -5.26 -17.20 -11.25
C ALA A 18 -4.26 -18.15 -10.58
N ALA A 19 -2.97 -18.00 -10.86
CA ALA A 19 -1.92 -18.79 -10.21
C ALA A 19 -1.79 -18.46 -8.71
N LEU A 20 -1.94 -17.19 -8.32
CA LEU A 20 -1.91 -16.75 -6.91
C LEU A 20 -3.09 -17.30 -6.12
N LEU A 21 -4.30 -17.33 -6.70
CA LEU A 21 -5.50 -17.90 -6.09
C LEU A 21 -5.42 -19.43 -5.88
N ALA A 22 -4.47 -20.11 -6.49
CA ALA A 22 -4.22 -21.53 -6.21
C ALA A 22 -3.73 -21.75 -4.75
N LEU A 23 -3.05 -20.75 -4.13
CA LEU A 23 -2.59 -20.85 -2.75
C LEU A 23 -3.73 -20.89 -1.74
N PRO A 24 -4.69 -19.93 -1.71
CA PRO A 24 -5.85 -20.05 -0.82
C PRO A 24 -6.72 -21.29 -1.14
N LEU A 25 -6.78 -21.75 -2.39
CA LEU A 25 -7.42 -23.02 -2.72
C LEU A 25 -6.71 -24.20 -2.01
N ILE A 26 -5.37 -24.24 -2.00
CA ILE A 26 -4.61 -25.25 -1.25
C ILE A 26 -4.90 -25.16 0.25
N VAL A 27 -4.96 -23.93 0.82
CA VAL A 27 -5.33 -23.71 2.22
C VAL A 27 -6.71 -24.30 2.51
N SER A 28 -7.70 -24.12 1.62
CA SER A 28 -9.04 -24.69 1.79
C SER A 28 -9.06 -26.22 1.84
N PHE A 29 -8.12 -26.89 1.19
CA PHE A 29 -7.95 -28.34 1.29
C PHE A 29 -7.27 -28.75 2.60
N ILE A 30 -6.25 -28.01 3.05
CA ILE A 30 -5.51 -28.28 4.30
C ILE A 30 -6.43 -28.18 5.51
N TYR A 31 -7.30 -27.15 5.55
CA TYR A 31 -8.25 -26.93 6.64
C TYR A 31 -9.59 -27.65 6.46
N HIS A 32 -9.71 -28.54 5.46
CA HIS A 32 -10.93 -29.32 5.19
C HIS A 32 -12.21 -28.48 5.08
N GLU A 33 -12.09 -27.28 4.48
CA GLU A 33 -13.20 -26.35 4.34
C GLU A 33 -14.32 -26.91 3.44
N SER A 34 -15.45 -26.21 3.42
CA SER A 34 -16.64 -26.61 2.68
C SER A 34 -16.40 -26.73 1.17
N LEU A 35 -17.23 -27.53 0.50
CA LEU A 35 -17.17 -27.64 -0.96
C LEU A 35 -17.43 -26.28 -1.63
N THR A 36 -18.29 -25.44 -1.05
CA THR A 36 -18.56 -24.07 -1.54
C THR A 36 -17.30 -23.24 -1.60
N GLN A 37 -16.46 -23.26 -0.53
CA GLN A 37 -15.17 -22.56 -0.50
C GLN A 37 -14.26 -23.04 -1.63
N LYS A 38 -14.08 -24.35 -1.77
CA LYS A 38 -13.21 -24.92 -2.80
C LYS A 38 -13.71 -24.60 -4.22
N LEU A 39 -15.02 -24.68 -4.46
CA LEU A 39 -15.61 -24.37 -5.77
C LEU A 39 -15.54 -22.87 -6.09
N ALA A 40 -15.67 -21.98 -5.10
CA ALA A 40 -15.53 -20.54 -5.28
C ALA A 40 -14.12 -20.16 -5.79
N TYR A 41 -13.07 -20.67 -5.14
CA TYR A 41 -11.68 -20.43 -5.60
C TYR A 41 -11.41 -21.11 -6.94
N ALA A 42 -11.78 -22.39 -7.12
CA ALA A 42 -11.56 -23.10 -8.37
C ALA A 42 -12.30 -22.46 -9.55
N GLY A 43 -13.54 -22.04 -9.34
CA GLY A 43 -14.35 -21.35 -10.35
C GLY A 43 -13.77 -20.00 -10.75
N THR A 44 -13.30 -19.22 -9.78
CA THR A 44 -12.61 -17.93 -10.05
C THR A 44 -11.30 -18.14 -10.82
N ILE A 45 -10.49 -19.15 -10.45
CA ILE A 45 -9.27 -19.51 -11.16
C ILE A 45 -9.59 -19.86 -12.62
N LEU A 46 -10.58 -20.70 -12.84
CA LEU A 46 -10.99 -21.09 -14.20
C LEU A 46 -11.46 -19.88 -15.02
N LEU A 47 -12.29 -19.01 -14.42
CA LEU A 47 -12.77 -17.78 -15.07
C LEU A 47 -11.59 -16.87 -15.47
N LEU A 48 -10.64 -16.63 -14.57
CA LEU A 48 -9.46 -15.82 -14.81
C LEU A 48 -8.55 -16.43 -15.90
N LEU A 49 -8.36 -17.74 -15.90
CA LEU A 49 -7.59 -18.44 -16.95
C LEU A 49 -8.27 -18.27 -18.31
N VAL A 50 -9.57 -18.49 -18.40
CA VAL A 50 -10.32 -18.35 -19.65
C VAL A 50 -10.22 -16.91 -20.18
N ILE A 51 -10.55 -15.92 -19.37
CA ILE A 51 -10.49 -14.50 -19.77
C ILE A 51 -9.04 -14.10 -20.08
N GLY A 52 -8.09 -14.47 -19.23
CA GLY A 52 -6.67 -14.17 -19.40
C GLY A 52 -6.09 -14.75 -20.69
N LEU A 53 -6.44 -16.00 -21.03
CA LEU A 53 -6.03 -16.64 -22.29
C LEU A 53 -6.68 -15.96 -23.50
N LEU A 54 -7.97 -15.67 -23.45
CA LEU A 54 -8.68 -14.98 -24.55
C LEU A 54 -8.08 -13.58 -24.82
N LEU A 55 -7.73 -12.83 -23.76
CA LEU A 55 -7.11 -11.52 -23.90
C LEU A 55 -5.66 -11.60 -24.42
N SER A 56 -4.90 -12.61 -24.02
CA SER A 56 -3.48 -12.77 -24.36
C SER A 56 -3.22 -13.75 -25.50
N PHE A 57 -4.27 -14.27 -26.18
CA PHE A 57 -4.15 -15.31 -27.21
C PHE A 57 -3.21 -14.92 -28.36
N LYS A 58 -3.29 -13.66 -28.83
CA LYS A 58 -2.42 -13.14 -29.89
C LYS A 58 -1.40 -12.18 -29.30
N LYS A 59 -0.11 -12.58 -29.27
CA LYS A 59 0.99 -11.69 -28.93
C LYS A 59 1.11 -10.62 -30.03
N PRO A 60 1.08 -9.32 -29.67
CA PRO A 60 1.24 -8.26 -30.65
C PRO A 60 2.69 -8.19 -31.17
N GLU A 61 2.85 -8.04 -32.47
CA GLU A 61 4.15 -7.81 -33.12
C GLU A 61 4.11 -6.49 -33.90
N PRO A 62 5.07 -5.57 -33.66
CA PRO A 62 6.09 -5.59 -32.62
C PRO A 62 5.49 -5.29 -31.24
N LEU A 63 6.04 -5.93 -30.19
CA LEU A 63 5.67 -5.69 -28.81
C LEU A 63 6.29 -4.36 -28.34
N LYS A 64 5.67 -3.23 -28.70
CA LYS A 64 6.12 -1.90 -28.27
C LYS A 64 5.16 -1.31 -27.26
N ILE A 65 5.67 -0.95 -26.09
CA ILE A 65 4.94 -0.24 -25.03
C ILE A 65 5.47 1.19 -24.98
N MET A 66 4.61 2.16 -25.22
CA MET A 66 4.88 3.57 -24.90
C MET A 66 4.58 3.82 -23.42
N ALA A 67 5.17 4.86 -22.83
CA ALA A 67 4.93 5.22 -21.43
C ALA A 67 3.44 5.32 -21.08
N ARG A 68 2.63 5.90 -21.99
CA ARG A 68 1.18 5.98 -21.84
C ARG A 68 0.49 4.61 -21.81
N ASP A 69 0.91 3.68 -22.66
CA ASP A 69 0.33 2.33 -22.71
C ASP A 69 0.66 1.57 -21.44
N GLY A 70 1.86 1.75 -20.89
CA GLY A 70 2.27 1.20 -19.60
C GLY A 70 1.39 1.70 -18.45
N VAL A 71 1.22 3.02 -18.34
CA VAL A 71 0.41 3.65 -17.29
C VAL A 71 -1.05 3.19 -17.33
N VAL A 72 -1.65 3.12 -18.53
CA VAL A 72 -3.03 2.61 -18.70
C VAL A 72 -3.13 1.12 -18.37
N THR A 73 -2.12 0.32 -18.76
CA THR A 73 -2.08 -1.11 -18.43
C THR A 73 -2.05 -1.32 -16.93
N VAL A 74 -1.22 -0.56 -16.20
CA VAL A 74 -1.13 -0.61 -14.73
C VAL A 74 -2.49 -0.31 -14.11
N ALA A 75 -3.09 0.83 -14.43
CA ALA A 75 -4.37 1.23 -13.84
C ALA A 75 -5.48 0.20 -14.10
N LEU A 76 -5.61 -0.29 -15.34
CA LEU A 76 -6.59 -1.33 -15.68
C LEU A 76 -6.31 -2.64 -14.95
N SER A 77 -5.05 -3.05 -14.85
CA SER A 77 -4.70 -4.29 -14.15
C SER A 77 -5.09 -4.21 -12.67
N TRP A 78 -4.79 -3.12 -11.99
CA TRP A 78 -5.16 -2.95 -10.58
C TRP A 78 -6.66 -3.00 -10.34
N ILE A 79 -7.46 -2.33 -11.19
CA ILE A 79 -8.92 -2.38 -11.11
C ILE A 79 -9.45 -3.79 -11.36
N LEU A 80 -8.95 -4.47 -12.39
CA LEU A 80 -9.43 -5.81 -12.74
C LEU A 80 -9.00 -6.87 -11.73
N LEU A 81 -7.76 -6.82 -11.25
CA LEU A 81 -7.26 -7.71 -10.20
C LEU A 81 -8.07 -7.52 -8.91
N SER A 82 -8.38 -6.28 -8.51
CA SER A 82 -9.23 -6.02 -7.35
C SER A 82 -10.66 -6.57 -7.54
N PHE A 83 -11.20 -6.46 -8.75
CA PHE A 83 -12.53 -6.98 -9.06
C PHE A 83 -12.59 -8.51 -9.05
N PHE A 84 -11.70 -9.17 -9.79
CA PHE A 84 -11.70 -10.62 -9.89
C PHE A 84 -11.23 -11.31 -8.60
N GLY A 85 -10.26 -10.73 -7.90
CA GLY A 85 -9.80 -11.23 -6.60
C GLY A 85 -10.85 -11.14 -5.50
N GLY A 86 -11.91 -10.30 -5.67
CA GLY A 86 -13.08 -10.24 -4.80
C GLY A 86 -14.11 -11.33 -5.06
N LEU A 87 -14.13 -11.94 -6.24
CA LEU A 87 -15.16 -12.93 -6.60
C LEU A 87 -15.22 -14.15 -5.67
N PRO A 88 -14.11 -14.69 -5.14
CA PRO A 88 -14.20 -15.77 -4.16
C PRO A 88 -15.10 -15.41 -2.96
N PHE A 89 -15.00 -14.20 -2.43
CA PHE A 89 -15.82 -13.75 -1.30
C PHE A 89 -17.32 -13.67 -1.65
N VAL A 90 -17.65 -13.27 -2.90
CA VAL A 90 -19.04 -13.23 -3.39
C VAL A 90 -19.56 -14.65 -3.55
N PHE A 91 -18.79 -15.55 -4.17
CA PHE A 91 -19.24 -16.92 -4.44
C PHE A 91 -19.34 -17.79 -3.18
N THR A 92 -18.56 -17.49 -2.14
CA THR A 92 -18.67 -18.14 -0.83
C THR A 92 -19.83 -17.59 0.00
N GLY A 93 -20.31 -16.38 -0.32
CA GLY A 93 -21.31 -15.66 0.47
C GLY A 93 -20.76 -14.97 1.71
N GLU A 94 -19.43 -14.95 1.92
CA GLU A 94 -18.78 -14.24 3.04
C GLU A 94 -18.92 -12.73 2.88
N ILE A 95 -18.83 -12.22 1.64
CA ILE A 95 -19.14 -10.83 1.27
C ILE A 95 -20.06 -10.88 0.04
N PRO A 96 -21.38 -10.93 0.23
CA PRO A 96 -22.34 -11.12 -0.88
C PRO A 96 -22.38 -9.95 -1.86
N ASN A 97 -22.12 -8.72 -1.39
CA ASN A 97 -22.12 -7.53 -2.20
C ASN A 97 -20.83 -7.45 -3.04
N VAL A 98 -20.97 -7.30 -4.35
CA VAL A 98 -19.85 -7.22 -5.29
C VAL A 98 -19.00 -5.96 -5.07
N VAL A 99 -19.61 -4.83 -4.68
CA VAL A 99 -18.91 -3.57 -4.41
C VAL A 99 -18.07 -3.70 -3.13
N ASP A 100 -18.62 -4.32 -2.10
CA ASP A 100 -17.93 -4.60 -0.85
C ASP A 100 -16.76 -5.57 -1.07
N ALA A 101 -16.96 -6.63 -1.85
CA ALA A 101 -15.90 -7.57 -2.21
C ALA A 101 -14.78 -6.90 -3.04
N PHE A 102 -15.15 -5.99 -3.95
CA PHE A 102 -14.18 -5.16 -4.68
C PHE A 102 -13.40 -4.25 -3.73
N PHE A 103 -14.08 -3.58 -2.77
CA PHE A 103 -13.42 -2.75 -1.76
C PHE A 103 -12.43 -3.54 -0.92
N GLU A 104 -12.83 -4.70 -0.39
CA GLU A 104 -11.99 -5.56 0.45
C GLU A 104 -10.74 -6.01 -0.31
N THR A 105 -10.89 -6.43 -1.57
CA THR A 105 -9.74 -6.87 -2.37
C THR A 105 -8.90 -5.70 -2.88
N ALA A 106 -9.51 -4.56 -3.22
CA ALA A 106 -8.78 -3.34 -3.53
C ALA A 106 -7.94 -2.91 -2.32
N SER A 107 -8.53 -2.93 -1.12
CA SER A 107 -7.82 -2.66 0.14
C SER A 107 -6.66 -3.64 0.36
N GLY A 108 -6.88 -4.93 0.08
CA GLY A 108 -5.84 -5.96 0.16
C GLY A 108 -4.69 -5.70 -0.79
N LEU A 109 -4.95 -5.58 -2.08
CA LEU A 109 -3.93 -5.40 -3.11
C LEU A 109 -3.21 -4.05 -2.99
N THR A 110 -3.92 -2.96 -2.66
CA THR A 110 -3.31 -1.64 -2.44
C THR A 110 -2.61 -1.51 -1.09
N THR A 111 -2.64 -2.59 -0.30
CA THR A 111 -2.07 -2.64 1.05
C THR A 111 -2.61 -1.54 1.98
N THR A 112 -3.91 -1.26 1.86
CA THR A 112 -4.58 -0.24 2.66
C THR A 112 -4.99 -0.76 4.03
N GLY A 113 -5.62 -1.95 4.11
CA GLY A 113 -6.07 -2.54 5.37
C GLY A 113 -7.41 -2.03 5.89
N SER A 114 -8.10 -1.15 5.16
CA SER A 114 -9.51 -0.81 5.46
C SER A 114 -10.38 -2.00 5.15
N SER A 115 -11.26 -2.40 6.07
CA SER A 115 -12.14 -3.57 5.90
C SER A 115 -13.60 -3.17 5.93
N ILE A 116 -14.39 -3.89 5.13
CA ILE A 116 -15.84 -3.80 5.13
C ILE A 116 -16.45 -4.85 6.05
N ILE A 117 -15.67 -5.78 6.58
CA ILE A 117 -16.12 -6.95 7.33
C ILE A 117 -16.22 -6.59 8.80
N PRO A 118 -17.43 -6.68 9.41
CA PRO A 118 -17.62 -6.36 10.83
C PRO A 118 -17.07 -7.42 11.78
N ASP A 119 -17.12 -8.68 11.39
CA ASP A 119 -16.71 -9.83 12.21
C ASP A 119 -15.84 -10.79 11.40
N LEU A 120 -14.57 -10.90 11.80
CA LEU A 120 -13.60 -11.76 11.13
C LEU A 120 -13.80 -13.25 11.44
N SER A 121 -14.57 -13.60 12.47
CA SER A 121 -14.80 -15.00 12.86
C SER A 121 -15.64 -15.78 11.86
N VAL A 122 -16.37 -15.08 10.96
CA VAL A 122 -17.18 -15.71 9.92
C VAL A 122 -16.37 -16.15 8.70
N LEU A 123 -15.11 -15.67 8.57
CA LEU A 123 -14.25 -15.97 7.44
C LEU A 123 -13.58 -17.33 7.58
N ALA A 124 -13.54 -18.07 6.48
CA ALA A 124 -12.74 -19.30 6.39
C ALA A 124 -11.24 -18.99 6.36
N HIS A 125 -10.39 -19.96 6.72
CA HIS A 125 -8.93 -19.81 6.70
C HIS A 125 -8.41 -19.45 5.32
N SER A 126 -8.99 -20.02 4.24
CA SER A 126 -8.63 -19.67 2.86
C SER A 126 -8.89 -18.20 2.55
N SER A 127 -9.98 -17.64 3.07
CA SER A 127 -10.34 -16.24 2.90
C SER A 127 -9.46 -15.30 3.74
N LEU A 128 -9.16 -15.65 4.99
CA LEU A 128 -8.17 -14.95 5.82
C LEU A 128 -6.78 -14.96 5.17
N PHE A 129 -6.39 -16.12 4.61
CA PHE A 129 -5.13 -16.26 3.89
C PHE A 129 -5.10 -15.35 2.66
N TRP A 130 -6.16 -15.37 1.82
CA TRP A 130 -6.21 -14.53 0.62
C TRP A 130 -6.12 -13.05 0.95
N ARG A 131 -6.86 -12.56 1.94
CA ARG A 131 -6.80 -11.17 2.43
C ARG A 131 -5.36 -10.76 2.77
N SER A 132 -4.69 -11.50 3.63
CA SER A 132 -3.32 -11.19 4.06
C SER A 132 -2.30 -11.39 2.94
N PHE A 133 -2.50 -12.39 2.06
CA PHE A 133 -1.62 -12.67 0.95
C PHE A 133 -1.67 -11.58 -0.14
N THR A 134 -2.83 -10.94 -0.34
CA THR A 134 -2.92 -9.78 -1.23
C THR A 134 -2.03 -8.62 -0.76
N HIS A 135 -1.83 -8.44 0.56
CA HIS A 135 -0.85 -7.47 1.07
C HIS A 135 0.58 -7.82 0.68
N LEU A 136 0.97 -9.09 0.79
CA LEU A 136 2.31 -9.53 0.39
C LEU A 136 2.56 -9.25 -1.10
N VAL A 137 1.60 -9.58 -1.95
CA VAL A 137 1.68 -9.37 -3.41
C VAL A 137 1.65 -7.88 -3.75
N GLY A 138 0.76 -7.12 -3.12
CA GLY A 138 0.56 -5.69 -3.36
C GLY A 138 1.71 -4.81 -2.84
N GLY A 139 2.39 -5.24 -1.77
CA GLY A 139 3.44 -4.45 -1.10
C GLY A 139 4.60 -4.06 -2.03
N MET A 140 5.12 -4.99 -2.81
CA MET A 140 6.16 -4.71 -3.82
C MET A 140 5.59 -4.37 -5.20
N GLY A 141 4.26 -4.28 -5.33
CA GLY A 141 3.59 -4.04 -6.59
C GLY A 141 3.33 -5.32 -7.40
N VAL A 142 2.08 -5.48 -7.84
CA VAL A 142 1.63 -6.69 -8.56
C VAL A 142 2.38 -6.87 -9.88
N LEU A 143 2.68 -5.78 -10.58
CA LEU A 143 3.39 -5.83 -11.86
C LEU A 143 4.88 -6.10 -11.70
N VAL A 144 5.51 -5.61 -10.63
CA VAL A 144 6.90 -5.94 -10.30
C VAL A 144 7.02 -7.43 -9.99
N PHE A 145 6.06 -7.99 -9.25
CA PHE A 145 5.95 -9.43 -9.01
C PHE A 145 5.80 -10.22 -10.32
N ALA A 146 4.87 -9.81 -11.18
CA ALA A 146 4.67 -10.46 -12.47
C ALA A 146 5.89 -10.37 -13.39
N LEU A 147 6.60 -9.23 -13.39
CA LEU A 147 7.83 -9.06 -14.17
C LEU A 147 9.02 -9.86 -13.60
N ALA A 148 9.03 -10.14 -12.30
CA ALA A 148 10.03 -11.01 -11.69
C ALA A 148 9.84 -12.48 -12.10
N ILE A 149 8.59 -12.89 -12.35
CA ILE A 149 8.25 -14.29 -12.74
C ILE A 149 8.26 -14.47 -14.25
N LEU A 150 7.74 -13.49 -15.00
CA LEU A 150 7.66 -13.58 -16.47
C LEU A 150 9.01 -13.23 -17.10
N PRO A 151 9.64 -14.14 -17.88
CA PRO A 151 10.87 -13.83 -18.58
C PRO A 151 10.61 -12.82 -19.69
N SER A 152 10.81 -11.55 -19.39
CA SER A 152 10.72 -10.46 -20.37
C SER A 152 12.08 -9.78 -20.54
N HIS A 153 12.74 -10.08 -21.65
CA HIS A 153 13.97 -9.43 -22.05
C HIS A 153 13.61 -8.28 -23.00
N GLY A 154 13.51 -7.04 -22.48
CA GLY A 154 13.21 -5.89 -23.37
C GLY A 154 12.94 -4.57 -22.62
N SER A 155 12.91 -3.48 -23.41
CA SER A 155 12.58 -2.13 -22.95
C SER A 155 11.14 -1.99 -22.41
N GLU A 156 10.27 -2.96 -22.71
CA GLU A 156 8.86 -2.98 -22.34
C GLU A 156 8.67 -3.12 -20.82
N SER A 157 9.46 -3.99 -20.19
CA SER A 157 9.44 -4.21 -18.72
C SER A 157 9.76 -2.93 -17.96
N VAL A 158 10.69 -2.12 -18.50
CA VAL A 158 11.13 -0.87 -17.89
C VAL A 158 10.01 0.16 -17.83
N GLN A 159 9.15 0.23 -18.86
CA GLN A 159 8.05 1.20 -18.90
C GLN A 159 6.93 0.82 -17.91
N LEU A 160 6.65 -0.48 -17.75
CA LEU A 160 5.68 -0.96 -16.78
C LEU A 160 6.17 -0.74 -15.34
N MET A 161 7.44 -1.07 -15.05
CA MET A 161 8.03 -0.83 -13.73
C MET A 161 8.04 0.66 -13.35
N ARG A 162 8.38 1.55 -14.30
CA ARG A 162 8.35 3.00 -14.04
C ARG A 162 6.96 3.54 -13.74
N ALA A 163 5.93 2.87 -14.23
CA ALA A 163 4.55 3.28 -13.99
C ALA A 163 4.03 2.83 -12.61
N GLU A 164 4.69 1.86 -11.98
CA GLU A 164 4.25 1.28 -10.71
C GLU A 164 5.13 1.66 -9.50
N VAL A 165 6.42 1.98 -9.71
CA VAL A 165 7.33 2.31 -8.61
C VAL A 165 6.92 3.64 -7.94
N PRO A 166 6.47 3.63 -6.69
CA PRO A 166 6.03 4.85 -6.01
C PRO A 166 7.22 5.70 -5.54
N GLY A 167 7.10 7.01 -5.71
CA GLY A 167 8.02 8.00 -5.20
C GLY A 167 9.05 8.52 -6.22
N PRO A 168 9.70 9.64 -5.90
CA PRO A 168 10.74 10.22 -6.75
C PRO A 168 12.01 9.36 -6.72
N VAL A 169 12.51 8.97 -7.88
CA VAL A 169 13.75 8.18 -8.02
C VAL A 169 14.95 9.10 -7.99
N PHE A 170 15.67 9.13 -6.89
CA PHE A 170 16.94 9.86 -6.74
C PHE A 170 18.12 8.95 -7.10
N GLY A 171 18.55 8.96 -8.37
CA GLY A 171 19.76 8.25 -8.80
C GLY A 171 19.65 7.53 -10.16
N LYS A 172 20.82 7.27 -10.77
CA LYS A 172 20.91 6.51 -12.03
C LYS A 172 21.04 5.00 -11.75
N LEU A 173 19.91 4.30 -11.64
CA LEU A 173 19.85 2.83 -11.62
C LEU A 173 19.19 2.33 -12.92
N VAL A 174 19.84 2.51 -14.07
CA VAL A 174 19.16 2.37 -15.38
C VAL A 174 19.61 1.18 -16.21
N SER A 175 20.69 0.46 -15.90
CA SER A 175 21.22 -0.53 -16.84
C SER A 175 20.72 -1.98 -16.65
N LYS A 176 20.07 -2.33 -15.52
CA LYS A 176 19.54 -3.70 -15.26
C LYS A 176 18.30 -3.68 -14.36
N LEU A 177 17.30 -2.87 -14.68
CA LEU A 177 16.11 -2.68 -13.83
C LEU A 177 15.40 -4.01 -13.44
N ALA A 178 15.27 -4.95 -14.35
CA ALA A 178 14.63 -6.24 -14.05
C ALA A 178 15.44 -7.06 -13.03
N HIS A 179 16.76 -7.09 -13.13
CA HIS A 179 17.61 -7.80 -12.18
C HIS A 179 17.61 -7.14 -10.81
N THR A 180 17.65 -5.81 -10.76
CA THR A 180 17.52 -5.06 -9.51
C THR A 180 16.17 -5.33 -8.84
N ALA A 181 15.08 -5.34 -9.59
CA ALA A 181 13.76 -5.68 -9.07
C ALA A 181 13.71 -7.09 -8.47
N GLN A 182 14.32 -8.08 -9.13
CA GLN A 182 14.41 -9.44 -8.59
C GLN A 182 15.14 -9.48 -7.25
N ILE A 183 16.29 -8.78 -7.15
CA ILE A 183 17.05 -8.72 -5.89
C ILE A 183 16.23 -8.07 -4.78
N LEU A 184 15.58 -6.92 -5.06
CA LEU A 184 14.74 -6.24 -4.07
C LEU A 184 13.58 -7.12 -3.62
N TYR A 185 12.97 -7.88 -4.56
CA TYR A 185 11.91 -8.82 -4.24
C TYR A 185 12.41 -9.99 -3.37
N MET A 186 13.61 -10.51 -3.64
CA MET A 186 14.24 -11.54 -2.80
C MET A 186 14.53 -11.03 -1.39
N ILE A 187 15.02 -9.78 -1.25
CA ILE A 187 15.23 -9.14 0.06
C ILE A 187 13.90 -9.03 0.81
N TYR A 188 12.86 -8.59 0.13
CA TYR A 188 11.50 -8.49 0.68
C TYR A 188 11.00 -9.84 1.22
N LEU A 189 11.08 -10.90 0.42
CA LEU A 189 10.66 -12.24 0.84
C LEU A 189 11.54 -12.79 1.98
N ALA A 190 12.85 -12.55 1.94
CA ALA A 190 13.77 -12.97 3.00
C ALA A 190 13.45 -12.29 4.33
N LEU A 191 13.22 -10.97 4.33
CA LEU A 191 12.80 -10.23 5.54
C LEU A 191 11.45 -10.71 6.06
N THR A 192 10.49 -11.01 5.17
CA THR A 192 9.18 -11.58 5.55
C THR A 192 9.34 -12.96 6.21
N ALA A 193 10.18 -13.82 5.63
CA ALA A 193 10.46 -15.14 6.22
C ALA A 193 11.14 -15.03 7.59
N VAL A 194 12.10 -14.13 7.75
CA VAL A 194 12.76 -13.86 9.04
C VAL A 194 11.73 -13.39 10.08
N LEU A 195 10.84 -12.45 9.72
CA LEU A 195 9.78 -11.99 10.61
C LEU A 195 8.86 -13.14 11.03
N THR A 196 8.44 -13.98 10.08
CA THR A 196 7.62 -15.17 10.37
C THR A 196 8.30 -16.10 11.36
N ILE A 197 9.59 -16.41 11.14
CA ILE A 197 10.37 -17.28 12.03
C ILE A 197 10.44 -16.67 13.44
N ILE A 198 10.70 -15.37 13.56
CA ILE A 198 10.73 -14.69 14.86
C ILE A 198 9.39 -14.80 15.56
N LEU A 199 8.25 -14.55 14.88
CA LEU A 199 6.93 -14.67 15.48
C LEU A 199 6.63 -16.10 15.95
N VAL A 200 7.01 -17.14 15.19
CA VAL A 200 6.87 -18.54 15.60
C VAL A 200 7.72 -18.85 16.84
N VAL A 201 8.95 -18.36 16.92
CA VAL A 201 9.81 -18.50 18.11
C VAL A 201 9.16 -17.87 19.36
N PHE A 202 8.40 -16.79 19.18
CA PHE A 202 7.61 -16.15 20.26
C PHE A 202 6.22 -16.77 20.44
N GLN A 203 6.03 -18.02 19.98
CA GLN A 203 4.82 -18.84 20.20
C GLN A 203 3.56 -18.33 19.50
N VAL A 204 3.69 -17.57 18.43
CA VAL A 204 2.57 -17.28 17.54
C VAL A 204 2.34 -18.52 16.65
N PRO A 205 1.10 -19.02 16.51
CA PRO A 205 0.80 -20.13 15.60
C PRO A 205 1.30 -19.84 14.18
N LEU A 206 1.82 -20.86 13.48
CA LEU A 206 2.45 -20.68 12.17
C LEU A 206 1.53 -19.98 11.14
N PHE A 207 0.25 -20.34 11.13
CA PHE A 207 -0.72 -19.72 10.23
C PHE A 207 -0.85 -18.23 10.52
N ASP A 208 -1.05 -17.84 11.78
CA ASP A 208 -1.15 -16.45 12.21
C ASP A 208 0.15 -15.69 11.95
N ALA A 209 1.31 -16.31 12.25
CA ALA A 209 2.62 -15.73 12.02
C ALA A 209 2.85 -15.41 10.53
N LEU A 210 2.41 -16.29 9.62
CA LEU A 210 2.45 -16.04 8.18
C LEU A 210 1.57 -14.85 7.80
N LEU A 211 0.31 -14.83 8.25
CA LEU A 211 -0.63 -13.77 7.88
C LEU A 211 -0.21 -12.41 8.43
N LEU A 212 0.24 -12.36 9.68
CA LEU A 212 0.77 -11.14 10.31
C LEU A 212 2.05 -10.65 9.61
N SER A 213 2.93 -11.57 9.21
CA SER A 213 4.13 -11.22 8.45
C SER A 213 3.79 -10.68 7.06
N PHE A 214 2.79 -11.24 6.37
CA PHE A 214 2.33 -10.73 5.07
C PHE A 214 1.77 -9.31 5.19
N GLY A 215 0.93 -9.07 6.20
CA GLY A 215 0.38 -7.74 6.47
C GLY A 215 1.44 -6.73 6.88
N THR A 216 2.44 -7.13 7.69
CA THR A 216 3.55 -6.27 8.11
C THR A 216 4.47 -5.95 6.93
N ALA A 217 4.85 -6.96 6.16
CA ALA A 217 5.76 -6.81 5.02
C ALA A 217 5.15 -5.96 3.91
N GLY A 218 3.89 -6.22 3.57
CA GLY A 218 3.15 -5.42 2.60
C GLY A 218 2.78 -4.03 3.12
N THR A 219 2.89 -3.79 4.43
CA THR A 219 2.36 -2.61 5.13
C THR A 219 0.85 -2.44 4.89
N GLY A 220 0.09 -3.54 5.09
CA GLY A 220 -1.34 -3.58 4.77
C GLY A 220 -2.30 -3.72 5.95
N GLY A 221 -1.90 -4.40 7.04
CA GLY A 221 -2.56 -4.32 8.34
C GLY A 221 -3.92 -5.00 8.50
N PHE A 222 -4.34 -5.91 7.62
CA PHE A 222 -5.56 -6.66 7.86
C PHE A 222 -5.48 -7.49 9.14
N GLY A 223 -6.46 -7.31 10.02
CA GLY A 223 -6.67 -8.19 11.17
C GLY A 223 -7.00 -9.63 10.74
N ILE A 224 -6.60 -10.58 11.56
CA ILE A 224 -6.89 -12.01 11.36
C ILE A 224 -7.88 -12.55 12.39
N ASN A 225 -8.15 -11.79 13.44
CA ASN A 225 -9.16 -12.07 14.46
C ASN A 225 -9.66 -10.75 15.09
N ASN A 226 -10.82 -10.81 15.76
CA ASN A 226 -11.43 -9.63 16.38
C ASN A 226 -10.74 -9.20 17.70
N ALA A 227 -10.02 -10.12 18.36
CA ALA A 227 -9.34 -9.83 19.62
C ALA A 227 -7.93 -9.23 19.41
N GLY A 228 -7.46 -9.10 18.17
CA GLY A 228 -6.15 -8.56 17.83
C GLY A 228 -5.01 -9.39 18.42
N PHE A 229 -3.97 -8.71 18.92
CA PHE A 229 -2.74 -9.36 19.39
C PHE A 229 -2.86 -9.93 20.82
N SER A 230 -3.93 -9.62 21.56
CA SER A 230 -4.12 -10.03 22.96
C SER A 230 -4.25 -11.54 23.17
N ILE A 231 -4.57 -12.29 22.10
CA ILE A 231 -4.69 -13.75 22.14
C ILE A 231 -3.35 -14.48 22.27
N TYR A 232 -2.23 -13.82 21.95
CA TYR A 232 -0.92 -14.47 21.98
C TYR A 232 -0.31 -14.45 23.38
N ALA A 233 0.30 -15.57 23.79
CA ALA A 233 0.92 -15.72 25.11
C ALA A 233 1.95 -14.62 25.41
N ASN A 234 2.70 -14.19 24.40
CA ASN A 234 3.73 -13.16 24.48
C ASN A 234 3.30 -11.84 23.78
N ALA A 235 2.05 -11.41 23.95
CA ALA A 235 1.46 -10.27 23.24
C ALA A 235 2.35 -9.01 23.25
N ALA A 236 2.98 -8.68 24.39
CA ALA A 236 3.87 -7.52 24.50
C ALA A 236 5.13 -7.64 23.60
N ALA A 237 5.70 -8.84 23.49
CA ALA A 237 6.83 -9.09 22.61
C ALA A 237 6.41 -9.05 21.13
N VAL A 238 5.26 -9.65 20.80
CA VAL A 238 4.68 -9.64 19.46
C VAL A 238 4.40 -8.20 19.01
N GLU A 239 3.89 -7.35 19.89
CA GLU A 239 3.67 -5.92 19.65
C GLU A 239 4.99 -5.20 19.27
N TRP A 240 6.08 -5.42 20.04
CA TRP A 240 7.40 -4.87 19.69
C TRP A 240 7.94 -5.41 18.38
N ILE A 241 7.86 -6.72 18.14
CA ILE A 241 8.40 -7.39 16.94
C ILE A 241 7.71 -6.84 15.69
N ILE A 242 6.37 -6.76 15.71
CA ILE A 242 5.60 -6.24 14.58
C ILE A 242 5.82 -4.73 14.43
N GLY A 243 5.86 -3.95 15.54
CA GLY A 243 6.13 -2.52 15.49
C GLY A 243 7.48 -2.18 14.85
N VAL A 244 8.54 -2.91 15.23
CA VAL A 244 9.86 -2.79 14.60
C VAL A 244 9.83 -3.32 13.17
N GLY A 245 9.13 -4.41 12.91
CA GLY A 245 8.91 -4.96 11.56
C GLY A 245 8.31 -3.92 10.63
N MET A 246 7.19 -3.29 11.03
CA MET A 246 6.55 -2.21 10.27
C MET A 246 7.55 -1.10 9.95
N MET A 247 8.29 -0.63 10.96
CA MET A 247 9.30 0.40 10.78
C MET A 247 10.37 -0.01 9.76
N LEU A 248 10.85 -1.26 9.78
CA LEU A 248 11.83 -1.75 8.82
C LEU A 248 11.27 -1.82 7.40
N PHE A 249 10.06 -2.35 7.18
CA PHE A 249 9.44 -2.40 5.85
C PHE A 249 9.07 -0.99 5.31
N GLY A 250 8.94 0.01 6.18
CA GLY A 250 8.80 1.42 5.80
C GLY A 250 10.06 2.10 5.29
N ILE A 251 11.24 1.46 5.38
CA ILE A 251 12.53 1.97 4.87
C ILE A 251 12.67 1.65 3.38
N ASN A 252 13.38 2.50 2.65
CA ASN A 252 13.71 2.29 1.24
C ASN A 252 14.48 0.98 1.01
N PHE A 253 13.93 0.06 0.21
CA PHE A 253 14.52 -1.26 -0.05
C PHE A 253 15.89 -1.19 -0.73
N ASN A 254 16.22 -0.12 -1.46
CA ASN A 254 17.57 0.06 -2.01
C ASN A 254 18.64 0.18 -0.91
N LEU A 255 18.29 0.65 0.29
CA LEU A 255 19.25 0.73 1.40
C LEU A 255 19.64 -0.66 1.90
N TYR A 256 18.72 -1.61 1.92
CA TYR A 256 19.04 -3.03 2.22
C TYR A 256 20.00 -3.62 1.18
N TYR A 257 19.78 -3.31 -0.10
CA TYR A 257 20.72 -3.71 -1.15
C TYR A 257 22.11 -3.11 -0.93
N PHE A 258 22.22 -1.84 -0.52
CA PHE A 258 23.51 -1.22 -0.19
C PHE A 258 24.15 -1.86 1.04
N ILE A 259 23.39 -2.31 2.04
CA ILE A 259 23.93 -3.09 3.17
C ILE A 259 24.57 -4.38 2.67
N LEU A 260 23.90 -5.12 1.77
CA LEU A 260 24.45 -6.35 1.18
C LEU A 260 25.74 -6.11 0.38
N LEU A 261 25.90 -4.92 -0.20
CA LEU A 261 27.12 -4.51 -0.90
C LEU A 261 28.22 -3.99 0.05
N GLY A 262 28.01 -3.98 1.38
CA GLY A 262 28.95 -3.48 2.36
C GLY A 262 28.99 -1.97 2.54
N ALA A 263 28.12 -1.21 1.88
CA ALA A 263 28.04 0.26 1.94
C ALA A 263 27.23 0.78 3.15
N VAL A 264 27.41 0.20 4.34
CA VAL A 264 26.65 0.52 5.56
C VAL A 264 26.78 2.00 5.95
N LYS A 265 27.95 2.61 5.74
CA LYS A 265 28.18 4.03 6.06
C LYS A 265 27.28 4.97 5.23
N ASP A 266 27.01 4.62 3.98
CA ASP A 266 26.15 5.42 3.10
C ASP A 266 24.68 5.28 3.51
N VAL A 267 24.27 4.09 3.98
CA VAL A 267 22.95 3.86 4.54
C VAL A 267 22.70 4.71 5.79
N ILE A 268 23.62 4.70 6.75
CA ILE A 268 23.49 5.50 7.98
C ILE A 268 23.47 7.01 7.70
N LYS A 269 24.11 7.45 6.62
CA LYS A 269 24.14 8.87 6.20
C LYS A 269 22.93 9.28 5.36
N ASP A 270 22.11 8.34 4.92
CA ASP A 270 20.93 8.64 4.10
C ASP A 270 19.98 9.58 4.82
N GLU A 271 19.66 10.68 4.16
CA GLU A 271 18.89 11.77 4.76
C GLU A 271 17.42 11.40 4.95
N GLU A 272 16.85 10.65 4.01
CA GLU A 272 15.45 10.20 4.09
C GLU A 272 15.27 9.23 5.25
N MET A 273 16.15 8.22 5.36
CA MET A 273 16.09 7.22 6.44
C MET A 273 16.25 7.87 7.82
N ARG A 274 17.22 8.78 7.97
CA ARG A 274 17.44 9.48 9.25
C ARG A 274 16.23 10.34 9.65
N THR A 275 15.66 11.06 8.70
CA THR A 275 14.45 11.88 8.92
C THR A 275 13.27 11.00 9.30
N TYR A 276 13.07 9.90 8.59
CA TYR A 276 12.00 8.93 8.88
C TYR A 276 12.11 8.35 10.29
N VAL A 277 13.29 7.83 10.67
CA VAL A 277 13.53 7.31 12.02
C VAL A 277 13.34 8.41 13.08
N GLY A 278 13.83 9.62 12.81
CA GLY A 278 13.66 10.78 13.68
C GLY A 278 12.18 11.15 13.88
N ILE A 279 11.36 11.08 12.84
CA ILE A 279 9.90 11.30 12.92
C ILE A 279 9.26 10.22 13.80
N VAL A 280 9.53 8.93 13.55
CA VAL A 280 8.96 7.83 14.33
C VAL A 280 9.27 7.98 15.82
N LEU A 281 10.53 8.18 16.17
CA LEU A 281 10.95 8.30 17.57
C LEU A 281 10.43 9.60 18.20
N GLY A 282 10.51 10.72 17.49
CA GLY A 282 10.05 12.02 17.98
C GLY A 282 8.55 12.05 18.27
N PHE A 283 7.73 11.58 17.31
CA PHE A 283 6.27 11.52 17.51
C PHE A 283 5.89 10.51 18.59
N THR A 284 6.57 9.38 18.69
CA THR A 284 6.36 8.42 19.81
C THR A 284 6.59 9.10 21.15
N MET A 285 7.69 9.82 21.32
CA MET A 285 8.00 10.50 22.58
C MET A 285 7.03 11.63 22.89
N ILE A 286 6.66 12.43 21.89
CA ILE A 286 5.69 13.53 22.08
C ILE A 286 4.32 12.97 22.50
N ILE A 287 3.79 11.99 21.77
CA ILE A 287 2.47 11.40 22.07
C ILE A 287 2.49 10.72 23.44
N PHE A 288 3.53 9.92 23.73
CA PHE A 288 3.68 9.27 25.02
C PHE A 288 3.70 10.27 26.17
N THR A 289 4.48 11.35 26.05
CA THR A 289 4.56 12.39 27.08
C THR A 289 3.21 13.08 27.28
N VAL A 290 2.52 13.44 26.20
CA VAL A 290 1.20 14.07 26.29
C VAL A 290 0.18 13.14 26.96
N LEU A 291 0.11 11.86 26.54
CA LEU A 291 -0.81 10.89 27.14
C LEU A 291 -0.52 10.68 28.64
N SER A 292 0.77 10.61 29.02
CA SER A 292 1.17 10.43 30.43
C SER A 292 0.78 11.63 31.30
N ILE A 293 0.78 12.84 30.74
CA ILE A 293 0.42 14.06 31.48
C ILE A 293 -1.10 14.30 31.50
N THR A 294 -1.77 14.17 30.34
CA THR A 294 -3.17 14.58 30.18
C THR A 294 -4.16 13.44 30.40
N GLN A 295 -3.74 12.21 30.18
CA GLN A 295 -4.60 11.03 30.20
C GLN A 295 -3.94 9.84 30.93
N SER A 296 -3.28 10.12 32.05
CA SER A 296 -2.57 9.09 32.87
C SER A 296 -3.48 7.92 33.27
N ALA A 297 -4.79 8.16 33.40
CA ALA A 297 -5.77 7.11 33.72
C ALA A 297 -5.90 6.03 32.61
N LEU A 298 -5.53 6.31 31.36
CA LEU A 298 -5.53 5.31 30.29
C LEU A 298 -4.39 4.29 30.42
N GLY A 299 -3.31 4.63 31.13
CA GLY A 299 -2.18 3.73 31.37
C GLY A 299 -1.52 3.17 30.09
N VAL A 300 -1.55 3.93 28.98
CA VAL A 300 -1.03 3.46 27.68
C VAL A 300 0.48 3.29 27.74
N PRO A 301 1.01 2.07 27.55
CA PRO A 301 2.45 1.84 27.60
C PRO A 301 3.15 2.41 26.36
N ILE A 302 4.42 2.79 26.51
CA ILE A 302 5.22 3.35 25.40
C ILE A 302 5.29 2.42 24.17
N ARG A 303 5.23 1.09 24.39
CA ARG A 303 5.23 0.11 23.29
C ARG A 303 4.02 0.28 22.39
N SER A 304 2.81 0.50 22.95
CA SER A 304 1.59 0.69 22.17
C SER A 304 1.56 2.03 21.45
N VAL A 305 2.18 3.07 22.04
CA VAL A 305 2.38 4.36 21.34
C VAL A 305 3.35 4.18 20.19
N PHE A 306 4.50 3.54 20.39
CA PHE A 306 5.46 3.23 19.34
C PHE A 306 4.85 2.38 18.23
N PHE A 307 4.08 1.36 18.60
CA PHE A 307 3.36 0.51 17.65
C PHE A 307 2.41 1.33 16.80
N THR A 308 1.55 2.17 17.41
CA THR A 308 0.58 3.02 16.70
C THR A 308 1.28 4.02 15.78
N VAL A 309 2.32 4.71 16.26
CA VAL A 309 3.10 5.65 15.44
C VAL A 309 3.76 4.92 14.26
N SER A 310 4.39 3.78 14.50
CA SER A 310 4.99 2.96 13.43
C SER A 310 3.93 2.49 12.44
N SER A 311 2.79 2.01 12.92
CA SER A 311 1.67 1.55 12.11
C SER A 311 1.12 2.64 11.18
N ILE A 312 0.91 3.83 11.72
CA ILE A 312 0.31 4.95 10.97
C ILE A 312 1.30 5.53 9.93
N ILE A 313 2.55 5.80 10.32
CA ILE A 313 3.52 6.39 9.39
C ILE A 313 3.94 5.42 8.28
N THR A 314 4.01 4.13 8.57
CA THR A 314 4.31 3.10 7.56
C THR A 314 3.09 2.74 6.73
N THR A 315 1.95 3.34 7.05
CA THR A 315 0.66 3.05 6.42
C THR A 315 0.27 1.57 6.52
N THR A 316 0.68 0.89 7.60
CA THR A 316 0.33 -0.51 7.84
C THR A 316 -1.10 -0.64 8.39
N GLY A 317 -1.47 0.19 9.38
CA GLY A 317 -2.83 0.22 9.91
C GLY A 317 -3.16 -0.82 10.99
N TYR A 318 -2.24 -1.65 11.42
CA TYR A 318 -2.47 -2.48 12.61
C TYR A 318 -2.70 -1.61 13.85
N SER A 319 -3.61 -2.03 14.73
CA SER A 319 -3.83 -1.41 16.03
C SER A 319 -3.83 -2.44 17.16
N THR A 320 -3.26 -2.05 18.29
CA THR A 320 -3.24 -2.83 19.53
C THR A 320 -4.04 -2.18 20.63
N VAL A 321 -4.37 -0.89 20.45
CA VAL A 321 -5.15 -0.06 21.37
C VAL A 321 -6.09 0.83 20.57
N ASP A 322 -7.20 1.20 21.19
CA ASP A 322 -8.10 2.18 20.60
C ASP A 322 -7.52 3.60 20.75
N PHE A 323 -6.78 4.04 19.73
CA PHE A 323 -6.26 5.40 19.69
C PHE A 323 -7.35 6.46 19.46
N GLY A 324 -8.59 6.07 19.13
CA GLY A 324 -9.73 6.96 19.10
C GLY A 324 -10.03 7.61 20.47
N LEU A 325 -9.53 7.02 21.56
CA LEU A 325 -9.65 7.54 22.92
C LEU A 325 -8.53 8.52 23.33
N TRP A 326 -7.53 8.76 22.48
CA TRP A 326 -6.32 9.51 22.87
C TRP A 326 -6.46 11.04 22.93
N GLY A 327 -7.63 11.58 22.63
CA GLY A 327 -7.88 13.01 22.63
C GLY A 327 -7.33 13.74 21.38
N LEU A 328 -7.66 15.04 21.29
CA LEU A 328 -7.49 15.81 20.05
C LEU A 328 -6.03 15.99 19.62
N PHE A 329 -5.11 16.30 20.52
CA PHE A 329 -3.73 16.59 20.16
C PHE A 329 -3.00 15.36 19.56
N PRO A 330 -3.03 14.15 20.19
CA PRO A 330 -2.55 12.94 19.55
C PRO A 330 -3.21 12.64 18.21
N HIS A 331 -4.54 12.85 18.06
CA HIS A 331 -5.23 12.65 16.78
C HIS A 331 -4.67 13.55 15.68
N VAL A 332 -4.41 14.84 15.97
CA VAL A 332 -3.79 15.76 14.99
C VAL A 332 -2.41 15.25 14.58
N LEU A 333 -1.60 14.78 15.53
CA LEU A 333 -0.28 14.22 15.23
C LEU A 333 -0.38 12.93 14.38
N LEU A 334 -1.31 12.04 14.69
CA LEU A 334 -1.55 10.83 13.88
C LEU A 334 -2.02 11.19 12.46
N LEU A 335 -2.93 12.17 12.33
CA LEU A 335 -3.36 12.66 11.00
C LEU A 335 -2.17 13.22 10.20
N LEU A 336 -1.27 13.97 10.81
CA LEU A 336 -0.05 14.44 10.11
C LEU A 336 0.80 13.26 9.61
N LEU A 337 0.97 12.21 10.44
CA LEU A 337 1.70 11.01 10.06
C LEU A 337 1.01 10.26 8.90
N MET A 338 -0.34 10.24 8.86
CA MET A 338 -1.11 9.64 7.76
C MET A 338 -0.76 10.27 6.40
N PHE A 339 -0.48 11.57 6.35
CA PHE A 339 -0.09 12.25 5.12
C PHE A 339 1.40 12.05 4.79
N ILE A 340 2.28 12.04 5.78
CA ILE A 340 3.73 11.92 5.56
C ILE A 340 4.06 10.59 4.90
N GLY A 341 3.61 9.47 5.47
CA GLY A 341 3.89 8.13 4.97
C GLY A 341 5.34 7.67 5.23
N GLY A 342 5.73 6.54 4.61
CA GLY A 342 7.08 5.98 4.73
C GLY A 342 8.10 6.55 3.73
N CYS A 343 9.26 5.88 3.61
CA CYS A 343 10.30 6.26 2.65
C CYS A 343 9.89 5.94 1.21
N ALA A 344 10.41 6.70 0.24
CA ALA A 344 10.28 6.36 -1.17
C ALA A 344 10.99 5.03 -1.47
N GLY A 345 10.36 4.18 -2.30
CA GLY A 345 10.91 2.84 -2.57
C GLY A 345 10.78 1.86 -1.41
N SER A 346 9.88 2.11 -0.46
CA SER A 346 9.36 1.16 0.53
C SER A 346 7.99 0.63 0.11
N THR A 347 7.42 -0.30 0.89
CA THR A 347 6.05 -0.79 0.69
C THR A 347 4.98 0.20 1.14
N ALA A 348 5.32 1.18 1.98
CA ALA A 348 4.41 2.15 2.57
C ALA A 348 3.72 3.06 1.53
N GLY A 349 2.53 3.57 1.85
CA GLY A 349 1.77 4.58 1.11
C GLY A 349 2.13 6.03 1.48
N GLY A 350 1.18 6.95 1.35
CA GLY A 350 1.32 8.37 1.69
C GLY A 350 2.16 9.20 0.69
N ILE A 351 2.39 10.46 1.02
CA ILE A 351 3.14 11.42 0.18
C ILE A 351 4.62 11.05 0.03
N LYS A 352 5.20 10.33 0.97
CA LYS A 352 6.59 9.92 1.15
C LYS A 352 7.47 10.98 1.84
N VAL A 353 8.31 10.49 2.76
CA VAL A 353 9.24 11.33 3.54
C VAL A 353 10.16 12.14 2.63
N SER A 354 10.65 11.57 1.53
CA SER A 354 11.51 12.29 0.57
C SER A 354 10.85 13.53 -0.02
N ARG A 355 9.56 13.45 -0.41
CA ARG A 355 8.83 14.62 -0.91
C ARG A 355 8.63 15.66 0.18
N VAL A 356 8.31 15.24 1.40
CA VAL A 356 8.18 16.13 2.55
C VAL A 356 9.48 16.89 2.81
N ILE A 357 10.64 16.21 2.79
CA ILE A 357 11.95 16.85 2.90
C ILE A 357 12.15 17.88 1.79
N VAL A 358 11.81 17.54 0.55
CA VAL A 358 11.97 18.46 -0.59
C VAL A 358 11.08 19.68 -0.42
N TYR A 359 9.80 19.53 -0.02
CA TYR A 359 8.91 20.65 0.23
C TYR A 359 9.47 21.62 1.27
N PHE A 360 9.93 21.11 2.42
CA PHE A 360 10.53 21.94 3.46
C PHE A 360 11.80 22.65 2.98
N LYS A 361 12.69 21.95 2.27
CA LYS A 361 13.92 22.54 1.74
C LYS A 361 13.65 23.59 0.67
N SER A 362 12.71 23.37 -0.21
CA SER A 362 12.30 24.34 -1.23
C SER A 362 11.69 25.59 -0.59
N ALA A 363 10.83 25.41 0.41
CA ALA A 363 10.26 26.56 1.15
C ALA A 363 11.36 27.37 1.88
N ILE A 364 12.30 26.69 2.55
CA ILE A 364 13.45 27.36 3.20
C ILE A 364 14.36 28.06 2.16
N ALA A 365 14.59 27.44 1.00
CA ALA A 365 15.37 28.06 -0.06
C ALA A 365 14.70 29.32 -0.59
N GLU A 366 13.38 29.32 -0.72
CA GLU A 366 12.61 30.50 -1.14
C GLU A 366 12.68 31.64 -0.12
N LEU A 367 12.49 31.32 1.16
CA LEU A 367 12.69 32.32 2.24
C LEU A 367 14.09 32.92 2.24
N LYS A 368 15.12 32.11 2.01
CA LYS A 368 16.50 32.60 1.89
C LYS A 368 16.72 33.49 0.66
N ARG A 369 16.05 33.18 -0.47
CA ARG A 369 16.09 34.02 -1.69
C ARG A 369 15.46 35.38 -1.45
N MET A 370 14.35 35.43 -0.69
CA MET A 370 13.74 36.73 -0.32
C MET A 370 14.69 37.61 0.51
N GLY A 371 15.46 37.00 1.44
CA GLY A 371 16.46 37.70 2.25
C GLY A 371 17.76 38.04 1.50
N GLN A 372 18.15 37.26 0.50
CA GLN A 372 19.39 37.41 -0.28
C GLN A 372 19.14 37.21 -1.77
N PRO A 373 18.50 38.16 -2.48
CA PRO A 373 18.03 37.98 -3.87
C PRO A 373 19.15 37.72 -4.89
N ARG A 374 20.40 38.13 -4.60
CA ARG A 374 21.55 37.93 -5.49
C ARG A 374 22.21 36.55 -5.34
N ARG A 375 21.80 35.75 -4.33
CA ARG A 375 22.40 34.44 -4.07
C ARG A 375 21.49 33.31 -4.60
N VAL A 376 22.08 32.35 -5.31
CA VAL A 376 21.37 31.17 -5.78
C VAL A 376 21.34 30.12 -4.66
N PHE A 377 20.15 29.73 -4.25
CA PHE A 377 19.94 28.65 -3.28
C PHE A 377 19.29 27.47 -4.01
N VAL A 378 19.97 26.33 -4.03
CA VAL A 378 19.48 25.08 -4.64
C VAL A 378 19.23 24.06 -3.53
N PRO A 379 18.01 23.52 -3.42
CA PRO A 379 17.75 22.43 -2.48
C PRO A 379 18.61 21.21 -2.81
N THR A 380 19.08 20.50 -1.79
CA THR A 380 19.92 19.30 -1.95
C THR A 380 19.29 18.11 -1.25
N MET A 381 19.48 16.90 -1.79
CA MET A 381 19.14 15.61 -1.17
C MET A 381 20.38 14.72 -1.15
N ASN A 382 20.75 14.20 0.02
CA ASN A 382 22.00 13.44 0.21
C ASN A 382 23.25 14.18 -0.34
N GLY A 383 23.30 15.49 -0.13
CA GLY A 383 24.40 16.35 -0.62
C GLY A 383 24.40 16.63 -2.12
N LYS A 384 23.43 16.12 -2.89
CA LYS A 384 23.31 16.36 -4.33
C LYS A 384 22.24 17.41 -4.61
N PRO A 385 22.47 18.37 -5.54
CA PRO A 385 21.44 19.34 -5.91
C PRO A 385 20.24 18.66 -6.57
N ILE A 386 19.05 19.13 -6.22
CA ILE A 386 17.79 18.68 -6.81
C ILE A 386 17.58 19.43 -8.12
N ASP A 387 17.32 18.72 -9.22
CA ASP A 387 17.01 19.32 -10.51
C ASP A 387 15.68 20.09 -10.44
N ASN A 388 15.64 21.29 -11.03
CA ASN A 388 14.42 22.13 -11.12
C ASN A 388 13.21 21.40 -11.71
N LYS A 389 13.44 20.45 -12.64
CA LYS A 389 12.38 19.63 -13.22
C LYS A 389 11.77 18.70 -12.18
N MET A 390 12.60 18.10 -11.33
CA MET A 390 12.14 17.23 -10.25
C MET A 390 11.41 18.02 -9.18
N GLU A 391 11.93 19.19 -8.77
CA GLU A 391 11.27 20.08 -7.80
C GLU A 391 9.89 20.50 -8.27
N LYS A 392 9.74 20.94 -9.52
CA LYS A 392 8.43 21.27 -10.13
C LYS A 392 7.50 20.06 -10.21
N SER A 393 8.01 18.88 -10.53
CA SER A 393 7.21 17.65 -10.59
C SER A 393 6.64 17.29 -9.23
N ILE A 394 7.45 17.41 -8.17
CA ILE A 394 7.05 17.17 -6.78
C ILE A 394 5.98 18.21 -6.35
N ALA A 395 6.18 19.49 -6.66
CA ALA A 395 5.20 20.54 -6.35
C ALA A 395 3.85 20.30 -7.08
N ASN A 396 3.88 19.97 -8.36
CA ASN A 396 2.68 19.66 -9.13
C ASN A 396 1.94 18.42 -8.59
N TYR A 397 2.68 17.42 -8.11
CA TYR A 397 2.09 16.24 -7.48
C TYR A 397 1.25 16.65 -6.25
N LEU A 398 1.75 17.53 -5.41
CA LEU A 398 1.01 17.99 -4.22
C LEU A 398 -0.30 18.68 -4.61
N ILE A 399 -0.29 19.51 -5.65
CA ILE A 399 -1.50 20.19 -6.14
C ILE A 399 -2.55 19.16 -6.58
N VAL A 400 -2.14 18.20 -7.41
CA VAL A 400 -3.05 17.13 -7.90
C VAL A 400 -3.54 16.26 -6.74
N TYR A 401 -2.66 15.95 -5.79
CA TYR A 401 -2.98 15.20 -4.58
C TYR A 401 -4.07 15.89 -3.76
N VAL A 402 -3.91 17.18 -3.46
CA VAL A 402 -4.90 17.96 -2.69
C VAL A 402 -6.24 18.04 -3.43
N LEU A 403 -6.21 18.32 -4.74
CA LEU A 403 -7.44 18.38 -5.54
C LEU A 403 -8.18 17.04 -5.56
N PHE A 404 -7.46 15.93 -5.74
CA PHE A 404 -8.06 14.60 -5.75
C PHE A 404 -8.61 14.23 -4.36
N PHE A 405 -7.86 14.53 -3.29
CA PHE A 405 -8.33 14.37 -1.91
C PHE A 405 -9.63 15.13 -1.65
N LEU A 406 -9.73 16.40 -2.08
CA LEU A 406 -10.93 17.21 -1.91
C LEU A 406 -12.13 16.63 -2.68
N VAL A 407 -11.92 16.08 -3.87
CA VAL A 407 -13.00 15.42 -4.64
C VAL A 407 -13.51 14.20 -3.87
N LEU A 408 -12.62 13.34 -3.37
CA LEU A 408 -13.01 12.19 -2.56
C LEU A 408 -13.76 12.62 -1.28
N LEU A 409 -13.25 13.65 -0.60
CA LEU A 409 -13.86 14.18 0.62
C LEU A 409 -15.27 14.72 0.36
N LEU A 410 -15.49 15.44 -0.75
CA LEU A 410 -16.82 15.92 -1.13
C LEU A 410 -17.78 14.73 -1.36
N CYS A 411 -17.36 13.66 -2.05
CA CYS A 411 -18.22 12.49 -2.24
C CYS A 411 -18.61 11.85 -0.90
N VAL A 412 -17.62 11.60 -0.03
CA VAL A 412 -17.83 10.90 1.25
C VAL A 412 -18.63 11.74 2.25
N SER A 413 -18.52 13.08 2.19
CA SER A 413 -19.20 13.99 3.11
C SER A 413 -20.74 13.95 3.04
N PHE A 414 -21.32 13.39 1.97
CA PHE A 414 -22.77 13.24 1.89
C PHE A 414 -23.35 12.19 2.85
N GLU A 415 -22.53 11.23 3.27
CA GLU A 415 -22.99 10.10 4.11
C GLU A 415 -22.33 10.07 5.49
N ALA A 416 -21.11 10.57 5.60
CA ALA A 416 -20.40 10.61 6.87
C ALA A 416 -21.13 11.52 7.87
N GLY A 417 -21.40 11.03 9.08
CA GLY A 417 -22.15 11.75 10.10
C GLY A 417 -21.44 12.97 10.70
N ASP A 418 -20.10 13.01 10.56
CA ASP A 418 -19.27 14.11 11.08
C ASP A 418 -17.99 14.30 10.22
N PHE A 419 -17.39 15.50 10.38
CA PHE A 419 -16.20 15.87 9.62
C PHE A 419 -14.99 14.98 9.92
N THR A 420 -14.80 14.54 11.16
CA THR A 420 -13.67 13.69 11.56
C THR A 420 -13.75 12.34 10.84
N THR A 421 -14.92 11.74 10.81
CA THR A 421 -15.18 10.48 10.09
C THR A 421 -14.95 10.66 8.59
N ALA A 422 -15.56 11.69 7.96
CA ALA A 422 -15.39 11.95 6.52
C ALA A 422 -13.93 12.17 6.14
N PHE A 423 -13.25 13.08 6.83
CA PHE A 423 -11.88 13.46 6.54
C PHE A 423 -10.91 12.29 6.74
N SER A 424 -11.05 11.58 7.86
CA SER A 424 -10.16 10.46 8.18
C SER A 424 -10.43 9.22 7.34
N SER A 425 -11.67 8.98 6.88
CA SER A 425 -11.97 7.92 5.92
C SER A 425 -11.20 8.12 4.62
N VAL A 426 -11.22 9.35 4.08
CA VAL A 426 -10.46 9.67 2.87
C VAL A 426 -8.96 9.63 3.16
N ALA A 427 -8.49 10.18 4.28
CA ALA A 427 -7.07 10.15 4.64
C ALA A 427 -6.56 8.72 4.78
N ALA A 428 -7.30 7.84 5.44
CA ALA A 428 -6.93 6.43 5.64
C ALA A 428 -6.91 5.64 4.32
N THR A 429 -7.94 5.79 3.49
CA THR A 429 -8.05 5.03 2.23
C THR A 429 -7.11 5.56 1.16
N PHE A 430 -7.05 6.86 0.94
CA PHE A 430 -6.23 7.47 -0.10
C PHE A 430 -4.72 7.41 0.18
N ASN A 431 -4.32 7.38 1.46
CA ASN A 431 -2.92 7.16 1.85
C ASN A 431 -2.57 5.68 2.10
N ASN A 432 -3.53 4.76 1.91
CA ASN A 432 -3.35 3.33 2.09
C ASN A 432 -2.92 2.94 3.51
N ILE A 433 -3.67 3.37 4.55
CA ILE A 433 -3.32 3.19 5.96
C ILE A 433 -4.20 2.14 6.67
N GLY A 434 -5.50 2.11 6.34
CA GLY A 434 -6.48 1.24 6.95
C GLY A 434 -7.45 1.98 7.88
N PRO A 435 -7.20 2.07 9.18
CA PRO A 435 -8.09 2.75 10.13
C PRO A 435 -8.00 4.28 9.99
N GLY A 436 -9.15 4.92 10.18
CA GLY A 436 -9.25 6.37 10.35
C GLY A 436 -9.50 6.78 11.81
N LEU A 437 -10.37 7.75 11.99
CA LEU A 437 -10.85 8.26 13.28
C LEU A 437 -12.39 8.31 13.28
N GLY A 438 -13.00 8.49 14.42
CA GLY A 438 -14.46 8.49 14.54
C GLY A 438 -15.06 7.13 14.21
N GLN A 439 -16.08 7.08 13.33
CA GLN A 439 -16.80 5.86 13.00
C GLN A 439 -16.00 4.85 12.15
N VAL A 440 -14.85 5.25 11.60
CA VAL A 440 -13.91 4.38 10.88
C VAL A 440 -12.59 4.19 11.65
N GLY A 441 -12.65 4.36 12.96
CA GLY A 441 -11.52 4.20 13.88
C GLY A 441 -11.00 2.76 13.96
N PRO A 442 -9.98 2.51 14.81
CA PRO A 442 -9.27 1.23 14.89
C PRO A 442 -10.14 0.04 15.34
N THR A 443 -11.26 0.30 16.00
CA THR A 443 -12.22 -0.71 16.46
C THR A 443 -13.48 -0.80 15.58
N SER A 444 -13.51 -0.06 14.49
CA SER A 444 -14.64 0.06 13.57
C SER A 444 -14.26 -0.41 12.15
N ASN A 445 -15.20 -0.33 11.21
CA ASN A 445 -14.99 -0.73 9.82
C ASN A 445 -15.74 0.24 8.87
N PHE A 446 -15.63 0.00 7.57
CA PHE A 446 -16.20 0.87 6.53
C PHE A 446 -17.60 0.44 6.05
N SER A 447 -18.26 -0.53 6.71
CA SER A 447 -19.57 -1.04 6.31
C SER A 447 -20.73 -0.04 6.43
N MET A 448 -20.47 1.13 7.02
CA MET A 448 -21.44 2.20 7.16
C MET A 448 -21.75 2.94 5.84
N TYR A 449 -20.86 2.84 4.85
CA TYR A 449 -21.00 3.56 3.58
C TYR A 449 -21.88 2.79 2.58
N SER A 450 -22.63 3.55 1.75
CA SER A 450 -23.33 2.98 0.60
C SER A 450 -22.36 2.43 -0.45
N ASP A 451 -22.88 1.63 -1.38
CA ASP A 451 -22.12 1.09 -2.51
C ASP A 451 -21.38 2.17 -3.29
N PHE A 452 -22.00 3.36 -3.44
CA PHE A 452 -21.36 4.48 -4.15
C PHE A 452 -20.11 4.95 -3.42
N ASN A 453 -20.16 5.26 -2.12
CA ASN A 453 -19.02 5.74 -1.38
C ASN A 453 -17.97 4.64 -1.12
N THR A 454 -18.41 3.40 -0.92
CA THR A 454 -17.52 2.23 -0.87
C THR A 454 -16.70 2.10 -2.17
N PHE A 455 -17.35 2.24 -3.33
CA PHE A 455 -16.66 2.23 -4.63
C PHE A 455 -15.72 3.42 -4.79
N VAL A 456 -16.14 4.64 -4.41
CA VAL A 456 -15.32 5.86 -4.48
C VAL A 456 -14.06 5.71 -3.61
N LEU A 457 -14.19 5.19 -2.38
CA LEU A 457 -13.06 4.94 -1.49
C LEU A 457 -12.12 3.86 -2.05
N ALA A 458 -12.65 2.78 -2.65
CA ALA A 458 -11.85 1.76 -3.31
C ALA A 458 -11.02 2.33 -4.48
N ILE A 459 -11.62 3.18 -5.31
CA ILE A 459 -10.87 3.91 -6.36
C ILE A 459 -9.85 4.87 -5.74
N GLY A 460 -10.18 5.50 -4.61
CA GLY A 460 -9.25 6.31 -3.82
C GLY A 460 -8.01 5.54 -3.39
N MET A 461 -8.17 4.31 -2.86
CA MET A 461 -7.07 3.41 -2.50
C MET A 461 -6.17 3.08 -3.70
N ILE A 462 -6.77 2.72 -4.84
CA ILE A 462 -6.01 2.41 -6.06
C ILE A 462 -5.29 3.65 -6.58
N ALA A 463 -5.93 4.83 -6.54
CA ALA A 463 -5.32 6.09 -6.96
C ALA A 463 -4.14 6.48 -6.05
N GLY A 464 -4.27 6.32 -4.74
CA GLY A 464 -3.20 6.57 -3.77
C GLY A 464 -1.99 5.66 -4.02
N ARG A 465 -2.23 4.35 -4.19
CA ARG A 465 -1.18 3.36 -4.45
C ARG A 465 -0.43 3.62 -5.76
N LEU A 466 -1.12 4.03 -6.80
CA LEU A 466 -0.58 4.31 -8.13
C LEU A 466 -0.11 5.77 -8.31
N GLU A 467 -0.05 6.55 -7.25
CA GLU A 467 0.34 7.96 -7.30
C GLU A 467 -0.55 8.82 -8.24
N ILE A 468 -1.85 8.56 -8.26
CA ILE A 468 -2.93 9.35 -8.88
C ILE A 468 -2.88 9.39 -10.41
N TYR A 469 -1.73 9.72 -11.02
CA TYR A 469 -1.62 9.95 -12.48
C TYR A 469 -2.12 8.78 -13.34
N PRO A 470 -1.88 7.51 -13.01
CA PRO A 470 -2.40 6.38 -13.80
C PRO A 470 -3.92 6.35 -13.87
N ILE A 471 -4.60 6.66 -12.75
CA ILE A 471 -6.07 6.72 -12.71
C ILE A 471 -6.59 7.91 -13.51
N ILE A 472 -6.03 9.10 -13.35
CA ILE A 472 -6.42 10.28 -14.14
C ILE A 472 -6.20 10.03 -15.63
N MET A 473 -5.08 9.39 -16.01
CA MET A 473 -4.76 9.11 -17.41
C MET A 473 -5.71 8.08 -18.03
N LEU A 474 -6.20 7.13 -17.25
CA LEU A 474 -7.20 6.16 -17.71
C LEU A 474 -8.49 6.86 -18.17
N PHE A 475 -8.95 7.87 -17.44
CA PHE A 475 -10.17 8.66 -17.75
C PHE A 475 -9.91 9.86 -18.69
N SER A 476 -8.68 10.06 -19.15
CA SER A 476 -8.38 11.17 -20.06
C SER A 476 -9.13 11.05 -21.39
N PRO A 477 -9.63 12.17 -21.99
CA PRO A 477 -10.38 12.14 -23.24
C PRO A 477 -9.61 11.47 -24.38
N THR A 478 -8.30 11.61 -24.38
CA THR A 478 -7.42 10.99 -25.39
C THR A 478 -7.32 9.47 -25.23
N THR A 479 -7.38 8.94 -24.01
CA THR A 479 -7.41 7.50 -23.74
C THR A 479 -8.76 6.92 -24.08
N MET A 480 -9.85 7.58 -23.68
CA MET A 480 -11.23 7.16 -23.97
C MET A 480 -11.51 7.14 -25.49
N LYS A 481 -11.08 8.17 -26.23
CA LYS A 481 -11.17 8.18 -27.70
C LYS A 481 -10.38 7.05 -28.35
N ALA A 482 -9.23 6.64 -27.78
CA ALA A 482 -8.46 5.52 -28.31
C ALA A 482 -9.20 4.18 -28.12
N PHE A 483 -9.90 3.98 -27.02
CA PHE A 483 -10.77 2.81 -26.80
C PHE A 483 -12.00 2.82 -27.71
N ALA A 484 -12.63 3.99 -27.91
CA ALA A 484 -13.85 4.14 -28.72
C ALA A 484 -13.60 3.99 -30.24
N ARG A 485 -12.44 4.35 -30.78
CA ARG A 485 -12.09 4.27 -32.22
C ARG A 485 -11.98 2.84 -32.78
N ARG A 486 -12.41 1.83 -32.03
CA ARG A 486 -12.40 0.42 -32.43
C ARG A 486 -13.74 -0.11 -32.92
N ARG A 487 -14.65 0.77 -33.32
CA ARG A 487 -15.85 0.38 -34.10
C ARG A 487 -15.59 0.50 -35.59
#